data_41594418bcb41ec51aa7c8c1f3960460
#
_entry.id   41594418bcb41ec51aa7c8c1f3960460
#
_cell.length_a   1.000
_cell.length_b   1.000
_cell.length_c   1.000
_cell.angle_alpha   90.00
_cell.angle_beta   90.00
_cell.angle_gamma   90.00
#
_symmetry.space_group_name_H-M   'P 1'
#
loop_
_entity.id
_entity.type
_entity.pdbx_description
1 polymer ?
#
loop_
_entity_poly.entity_id
_entity_poly.type
_entity_poly.pdbx_seq_one_letter_code
_entity_poly.pdbx_strand_id
1 'polypeptide(L)'
;MSGDSSRARAWNDNPHPRYWWHRLPGHDYVPPVYSDLSDDEWSVLCEWYAETDRNGPIGECAVPLISLLHGLVMGNRVSRIAQLGTCAGYSALLLGWMLRRMQARRGLFSLDLDPAMCELAGRWIARADLRDFVEIAEGSSLDAASVEAARKYLGGDPELIVLDSSHEHRSTLAELDLWYPALAPGGLLVLHDVSEFAAGFDVTDEGGVRRAFAEWRKAHPEAETFSLNNDSRSMEAARPLYKDACGVGLIHKPQHG
;
A
#
# COMPACT_ATOMS: atom_id res chain seq x y z
N MET A 1 -22.46 3.30 22.81
CA MET A 1 -21.39 2.76 21.94
C MET A 1 -20.54 1.82 22.79
N SER A 2 -20.92 0.55 22.83
CA SER A 2 -20.08 -0.48 23.46
C SER A 2 -18.97 -0.81 22.50
N GLY A 3 -17.86 -0.08 22.59
CA GLY A 3 -16.65 -0.37 21.83
C GLY A 3 -16.23 -1.79 22.12
N ASP A 4 -16.07 -2.54 21.07
CA ASP A 4 -15.83 -3.95 21.03
C ASP A 4 -14.54 -4.34 21.77
N SER A 5 -14.66 -4.56 23.09
CA SER A 5 -13.56 -5.04 23.93
C SER A 5 -13.06 -6.44 23.50
N SER A 6 -13.85 -7.16 22.68
CA SER A 6 -13.49 -8.50 22.20
C SER A 6 -12.41 -8.47 21.12
N ARG A 7 -12.46 -7.49 20.20
CA ARG A 7 -11.45 -7.32 19.14
C ARG A 7 -10.11 -6.88 19.73
N ALA A 8 -10.11 -5.90 20.63
CA ALA A 8 -8.88 -5.47 21.29
C ALA A 8 -8.20 -6.63 22.02
N ARG A 9 -8.99 -7.52 22.68
CA ARG A 9 -8.46 -8.73 23.31
C ARG A 9 -7.89 -9.72 22.32
N ALA A 10 -8.58 -10.02 21.20
CA ALA A 10 -8.09 -10.95 20.19
C ALA A 10 -6.74 -10.50 19.61
N TRP A 11 -6.56 -9.20 19.40
CA TRP A 11 -5.31 -8.63 18.93
C TRP A 11 -4.21 -8.67 19.99
N ASN A 12 -4.52 -8.30 21.23
CA ASN A 12 -3.55 -8.27 22.33
C ASN A 12 -3.13 -9.68 22.77
N ASP A 13 -4.04 -10.65 22.68
CA ASP A 13 -3.78 -12.04 23.08
C ASP A 13 -3.05 -12.84 22.00
N ASN A 14 -2.97 -12.31 20.76
CA ASN A 14 -2.24 -12.97 19.68
C ASN A 14 -0.79 -12.46 19.60
N PRO A 15 0.19 -13.25 20.07
CA PRO A 15 1.59 -12.85 20.11
C PRO A 15 2.28 -12.90 18.74
N HIS A 16 1.55 -13.06 17.64
CA HIS A 16 2.13 -13.23 16.31
C HIS A 16 3.00 -12.03 15.91
N PRO A 17 4.22 -12.25 15.37
CA PRO A 17 5.15 -11.17 15.00
C PRO A 17 4.59 -10.17 14.00
N ARG A 18 3.63 -10.58 13.17
CA ARG A 18 2.97 -9.73 12.16
C ARG A 18 2.07 -8.65 12.76
N TYR A 19 1.69 -8.78 14.04
CA TYR A 19 0.91 -7.77 14.77
C TYR A 19 1.82 -6.92 15.67
N TRP A 20 2.93 -6.48 15.15
CA TRP A 20 4.00 -5.83 15.90
C TRP A 20 3.59 -4.53 16.60
N TRP A 21 2.62 -3.79 16.09
CA TRP A 21 2.23 -2.48 16.64
C TRP A 21 1.68 -2.57 18.07
N HIS A 22 1.00 -3.62 18.46
CA HIS A 22 0.49 -3.79 19.81
C HIS A 22 1.57 -4.22 20.82
N ARG A 23 2.75 -4.57 20.33
CA ARG A 23 3.91 -4.86 21.18
C ARG A 23 4.73 -3.61 21.51
N LEU A 24 4.44 -2.49 20.87
CA LEU A 24 5.10 -1.24 21.21
C LEU A 24 4.59 -0.74 22.56
N PRO A 25 5.49 -0.35 23.49
CA PRO A 25 5.06 0.19 24.79
C PRO A 25 4.09 1.36 24.60
N GLY A 26 2.96 1.31 25.32
CA GLY A 26 1.91 2.33 25.24
C GLY A 26 0.92 2.19 24.08
N HIS A 27 1.01 1.10 23.28
CA HIS A 27 -0.01 0.78 22.28
C HIS A 27 -1.05 -0.14 22.91
N ASP A 28 -2.15 0.44 23.35
CA ASP A 28 -3.30 -0.22 23.98
C ASP A 28 -4.60 -0.08 23.16
N TYR A 29 -4.48 0.36 21.92
CA TYR A 29 -5.61 0.58 21.01
C TYR A 29 -5.36 -0.11 19.66
N VAL A 30 -6.46 -0.44 18.97
CA VAL A 30 -6.43 -0.95 17.60
C VAL A 30 -6.43 0.24 16.63
N PRO A 31 -5.47 0.33 15.69
CA PRO A 31 -5.45 1.40 14.70
C PRO A 31 -6.76 1.49 13.90
N PRO A 32 -7.24 2.71 13.54
CA PRO A 32 -8.53 2.90 12.87
C PRO A 32 -8.73 2.04 11.62
N VAL A 33 -7.68 1.81 10.83
CA VAL A 33 -7.74 0.94 9.65
C VAL A 33 -8.26 -0.48 9.96
N TYR A 34 -8.08 -0.95 11.18
CA TYR A 34 -8.60 -2.26 11.63
C TYR A 34 -9.84 -2.13 12.49
N SER A 35 -9.95 -1.11 13.35
CA SER A 35 -11.13 -0.93 14.19
C SER A 35 -12.38 -0.59 13.38
N ASP A 36 -12.23 -0.09 12.17
CA ASP A 36 -13.33 0.19 11.24
C ASP A 36 -13.85 -1.06 10.52
N LEU A 37 -13.15 -2.20 10.61
CA LEU A 37 -13.59 -3.45 9.99
C LEU A 37 -14.85 -3.99 10.68
N SER A 38 -15.81 -4.48 9.88
CA SER A 38 -16.92 -5.27 10.41
C SER A 38 -16.43 -6.63 10.91
N ASP A 39 -17.29 -7.37 11.63
CA ASP A 39 -16.92 -8.71 12.12
C ASP A 39 -16.59 -9.67 10.99
N ASP A 40 -17.33 -9.59 9.87
CA ASP A 40 -17.07 -10.41 8.68
C ASP A 40 -15.75 -10.03 8.01
N GLU A 41 -15.47 -8.72 7.86
CA GLU A 41 -14.19 -8.23 7.30
C GLU A 41 -13.01 -8.65 8.16
N TRP A 42 -13.17 -8.55 9.48
CA TRP A 42 -12.18 -9.00 10.43
C TRP A 42 -11.93 -10.50 10.34
N SER A 43 -12.99 -11.33 10.21
CA SER A 43 -12.87 -12.77 10.03
C SER A 43 -12.08 -13.10 8.74
N VAL A 44 -12.41 -12.43 7.63
CA VAL A 44 -11.67 -12.60 6.37
C VAL A 44 -10.20 -12.24 6.52
N LEU A 45 -9.88 -11.14 7.21
CA LEU A 45 -8.49 -10.74 7.44
C LEU A 45 -7.73 -11.77 8.30
N CYS A 46 -8.37 -12.32 9.34
CA CYS A 46 -7.78 -13.39 10.14
C CYS A 46 -7.55 -14.69 9.33
N GLU A 47 -8.48 -15.05 8.45
CA GLU A 47 -8.32 -16.18 7.54
C GLU A 47 -7.15 -15.95 6.58
N TRP A 48 -7.01 -14.71 6.04
CA TRP A 48 -5.89 -14.30 5.18
C TRP A 48 -4.54 -14.46 5.91
N TYR A 49 -4.43 -13.97 7.13
CA TYR A 49 -3.23 -14.15 7.95
C TYR A 49 -2.91 -15.64 8.16
N ALA A 50 -3.91 -16.45 8.50
CA ALA A 50 -3.71 -17.87 8.75
C ALA A 50 -3.27 -18.64 7.48
N GLU A 51 -3.74 -18.25 6.28
CA GLU A 51 -3.29 -18.86 5.03
C GLU A 51 -1.87 -18.43 4.67
N THR A 52 -1.58 -17.13 4.74
CA THR A 52 -0.26 -16.60 4.38
C THR A 52 0.84 -17.03 5.36
N ASP A 53 0.52 -17.23 6.63
CA ASP A 53 1.45 -17.82 7.61
C ASP A 53 1.85 -19.27 7.25
N ARG A 54 0.89 -20.06 6.77
CA ARG A 54 1.15 -21.46 6.40
C ARG A 54 1.90 -21.59 5.08
N ASN A 55 1.64 -20.71 4.13
CA ASN A 55 2.11 -20.85 2.75
C ASN A 55 3.34 -19.97 2.45
N GLY A 56 3.75 -19.13 3.39
CA GLY A 56 4.99 -18.34 3.30
C GLY A 56 4.96 -17.02 2.55
N PRO A 57 3.97 -16.67 1.70
CA PRO A 57 3.95 -15.33 1.11
C PRO A 57 3.56 -14.31 2.19
N ILE A 58 4.55 -13.62 2.73
CA ILE A 58 4.38 -12.47 3.62
C ILE A 58 4.40 -11.24 2.73
N GLY A 59 3.29 -10.57 2.58
CA GLY A 59 3.15 -9.42 1.68
C GLY A 59 2.31 -8.29 2.28
N GLU A 60 2.27 -8.19 3.62
CA GLU A 60 1.65 -7.04 4.25
C GLU A 60 2.60 -5.85 4.30
N CYS A 61 2.11 -4.68 3.92
CA CYS A 61 2.80 -3.43 4.22
C CYS A 61 2.71 -3.10 5.71
N ALA A 62 3.63 -2.28 6.19
CA ALA A 62 3.67 -1.87 7.59
C ALA A 62 2.40 -1.11 8.00
N VAL A 63 2.00 -1.27 9.28
CA VAL A 63 0.80 -0.60 9.82
C VAL A 63 0.83 0.91 9.69
N PRO A 64 1.95 1.62 9.86
CA PRO A 64 1.99 3.06 9.61
C PRO A 64 1.65 3.43 8.17
N LEU A 65 2.13 2.65 7.18
CA LEU A 65 1.82 2.90 5.78
C LEU A 65 0.32 2.73 5.48
N ILE A 66 -0.26 1.58 5.87
CA ILE A 66 -1.70 1.36 5.63
C ILE A 66 -2.58 2.34 6.41
N SER A 67 -2.14 2.80 7.59
CA SER A 67 -2.84 3.84 8.35
C SER A 67 -2.76 5.21 7.67
N LEU A 68 -1.62 5.54 7.06
CA LEU A 68 -1.47 6.74 6.23
C LEU A 68 -2.41 6.67 5.02
N LEU A 69 -2.42 5.55 4.30
CA LEU A 69 -3.32 5.31 3.17
C LEU A 69 -4.79 5.41 3.60
N HIS A 70 -5.16 4.85 4.76
CA HIS A 70 -6.51 4.98 5.31
C HIS A 70 -6.90 6.45 5.50
N GLY A 71 -6.03 7.25 6.11
CA GLY A 71 -6.27 8.69 6.29
C GLY A 71 -6.39 9.45 4.96
N LEU A 72 -5.52 9.16 4.00
CA LEU A 72 -5.56 9.79 2.67
C LEU A 72 -6.84 9.41 1.91
N VAL A 73 -7.18 8.13 1.86
CA VAL A 73 -8.33 7.63 1.08
C VAL A 73 -9.64 8.07 1.71
N MET A 74 -9.85 7.76 3.00
CA MET A 74 -11.11 8.05 3.67
C MET A 74 -11.29 9.54 3.96
N GLY A 75 -10.19 10.25 4.32
CA GLY A 75 -10.23 11.67 4.66
C GLY A 75 -10.46 12.58 3.45
N ASN A 76 -10.05 12.17 2.25
CA ASN A 76 -10.16 12.95 1.02
C ASN A 76 -11.15 12.36 -0.01
N ARG A 77 -11.81 11.24 0.35
CA ARG A 77 -12.72 10.53 -0.54
C ARG A 77 -12.06 10.13 -1.88
N VAL A 78 -10.82 9.68 -1.83
CA VAL A 78 -10.11 9.16 -3.01
C VAL A 78 -10.85 7.93 -3.55
N SER A 79 -11.20 7.94 -4.82
CA SER A 79 -12.07 6.94 -5.44
C SER A 79 -11.43 6.18 -6.59
N ARG A 80 -10.27 6.62 -7.08
CA ARG A 80 -9.52 5.99 -8.16
C ARG A 80 -8.08 5.76 -7.72
N ILE A 81 -7.76 4.50 -7.45
CA ILE A 81 -6.47 4.09 -6.91
C ILE A 81 -5.82 3.09 -7.88
N ALA A 82 -4.57 3.34 -8.26
CA ALA A 82 -3.72 2.33 -8.89
C ALA A 82 -2.69 1.86 -7.87
N GLN A 83 -2.53 0.55 -7.72
CA GLN A 83 -1.53 -0.06 -6.85
C GLN A 83 -0.60 -0.92 -7.70
N LEU A 84 0.70 -0.67 -7.58
CA LEU A 84 1.77 -1.41 -8.24
C LEU A 84 2.44 -2.30 -7.19
N GLY A 85 2.32 -3.61 -7.38
CA GLY A 85 2.65 -4.61 -6.37
C GLY A 85 1.43 -4.99 -5.53
N THR A 86 0.82 -6.13 -5.86
CA THR A 86 -0.35 -6.69 -5.13
C THR A 86 0.08 -7.68 -4.07
N CYS A 87 1.12 -8.48 -4.39
CA CYS A 87 1.56 -9.61 -3.60
C CYS A 87 0.36 -10.49 -3.16
N ALA A 88 0.30 -10.90 -1.91
CA ALA A 88 -0.80 -11.73 -1.38
C ALA A 88 -2.15 -10.97 -1.19
N GLY A 89 -2.25 -9.68 -1.56
CA GLY A 89 -3.49 -8.93 -1.57
C GLY A 89 -3.88 -8.23 -0.27
N TYR A 90 -2.97 -8.11 0.71
CA TYR A 90 -3.26 -7.49 2.00
C TYR A 90 -3.76 -6.04 1.89
N SER A 91 -2.98 -5.19 1.24
CA SER A 91 -3.36 -3.78 1.02
C SER A 91 -4.58 -3.64 0.13
N ALA A 92 -4.72 -4.53 -0.88
CA ALA A 92 -5.89 -4.55 -1.77
C ALA A 92 -7.19 -4.87 -1.00
N LEU A 93 -7.17 -5.77 -0.01
CA LEU A 93 -8.31 -6.04 0.86
C LEU A 93 -8.70 -4.79 1.67
N LEU A 94 -7.74 -4.17 2.35
CA LEU A 94 -8.01 -3.02 3.21
C LEU A 94 -8.48 -1.80 2.40
N LEU A 95 -7.83 -1.49 1.28
CA LEU A 95 -8.28 -0.45 0.35
C LEU A 95 -9.65 -0.75 -0.24
N GLY A 96 -9.90 -2.01 -0.61
CA GLY A 96 -11.20 -2.45 -1.13
C GLY A 96 -12.34 -2.23 -0.12
N TRP A 97 -12.13 -2.51 1.14
CA TRP A 97 -13.12 -2.22 2.19
C TRP A 97 -13.36 -0.72 2.39
N MET A 98 -12.32 0.12 2.31
CA MET A 98 -12.47 1.58 2.33
C MET A 98 -13.34 2.05 1.15
N LEU A 99 -13.03 1.57 -0.06
CA LEU A 99 -13.79 1.90 -1.27
C LEU A 99 -15.25 1.43 -1.19
N ARG A 100 -15.49 0.24 -0.62
CA ARG A 100 -16.85 -0.27 -0.37
C ARG A 100 -17.64 0.64 0.56
N ARG A 101 -17.03 1.11 1.67
CA ARG A 101 -17.67 2.07 2.57
C ARG A 101 -18.03 3.39 1.88
N MET A 102 -17.19 3.84 0.99
CA MET A 102 -17.41 5.06 0.19
C MET A 102 -18.31 4.85 -1.02
N GLN A 103 -18.74 3.59 -1.31
CA GLN A 103 -19.50 3.20 -2.52
C GLN A 103 -18.73 3.54 -3.83
N ALA A 104 -17.41 3.57 -3.78
CA ALA A 104 -16.55 3.84 -4.91
C ALA A 104 -16.27 2.55 -5.70
N ARG A 105 -17.26 2.12 -6.51
CA ARG A 105 -17.12 0.93 -7.37
C ARG A 105 -16.00 1.13 -8.39
N ARG A 106 -15.31 0.02 -8.73
CA ARG A 106 -14.16 0.02 -9.64
C ARG A 106 -13.07 1.02 -9.21
N GLY A 107 -12.86 1.12 -7.89
CA GLY A 107 -12.01 2.15 -7.31
C GLY A 107 -10.55 1.75 -7.11
N LEU A 108 -10.21 0.46 -7.16
CA LEU A 108 -8.83 -0.02 -7.05
C LEU A 108 -8.48 -0.94 -8.23
N PHE A 109 -7.48 -0.53 -8.99
CA PHE A 109 -6.75 -1.38 -9.94
C PHE A 109 -5.42 -1.76 -9.32
N SER A 110 -5.24 -3.03 -8.97
CA SER A 110 -4.03 -3.56 -8.34
C SER A 110 -3.32 -4.51 -9.30
N LEU A 111 -2.04 -4.25 -9.54
CA LEU A 111 -1.23 -4.91 -10.57
C LEU A 111 -0.10 -5.73 -9.93
N ASP A 112 0.11 -6.94 -10.41
CA ASP A 112 1.27 -7.75 -10.07
C ASP A 112 1.81 -8.51 -11.29
N LEU A 113 3.11 -8.77 -11.26
CA LEU A 113 3.79 -9.53 -12.31
C LEU A 113 3.66 -11.04 -12.10
N ASP A 114 3.47 -11.48 -10.85
CA ASP A 114 3.40 -12.89 -10.48
C ASP A 114 1.96 -13.41 -10.60
N PRO A 115 1.66 -14.31 -11.56
CA PRO A 115 0.32 -14.85 -11.75
C PRO A 115 -0.17 -15.63 -10.52
N ALA A 116 0.72 -16.24 -9.73
CA ALA A 116 0.33 -16.96 -8.52
C ALA A 116 -0.13 -15.98 -7.42
N MET A 117 0.50 -14.82 -7.33
CA MET A 117 0.07 -13.75 -6.41
C MET A 117 -1.25 -13.13 -6.88
N CYS A 118 -1.42 -12.91 -8.18
CA CYS A 118 -2.68 -12.44 -8.75
C CYS A 118 -3.84 -13.41 -8.45
N GLU A 119 -3.62 -14.72 -8.62
CA GLU A 119 -4.62 -15.75 -8.30
C GLU A 119 -4.95 -15.74 -6.80
N LEU A 120 -3.93 -15.71 -5.95
CA LEU A 120 -4.10 -15.69 -4.49
C LEU A 120 -4.90 -14.45 -4.06
N ALA A 121 -4.47 -13.26 -4.46
CA ALA A 121 -5.15 -12.01 -4.15
C ALA A 121 -6.58 -12.00 -4.70
N GLY A 122 -6.80 -12.44 -5.94
CA GLY A 122 -8.12 -12.53 -6.57
C GLY A 122 -9.09 -13.44 -5.81
N ARG A 123 -8.60 -14.56 -5.23
CA ARG A 123 -9.41 -15.41 -4.35
C ARG A 123 -9.84 -14.68 -3.09
N TRP A 124 -8.95 -13.91 -2.49
CA TRP A 124 -9.26 -13.14 -1.28
C TRP A 124 -10.20 -11.98 -1.55
N ILE A 125 -10.04 -11.27 -2.67
CA ILE A 125 -10.98 -10.23 -3.13
C ILE A 125 -12.39 -10.82 -3.34
N ALA A 126 -12.46 -12.01 -3.93
CA ALA A 126 -13.73 -12.72 -4.08
C ALA A 126 -14.33 -13.16 -2.74
N ARG A 127 -13.51 -13.70 -1.80
CA ARG A 127 -13.92 -14.11 -0.46
C ARG A 127 -14.46 -12.94 0.36
N ALA A 128 -13.89 -11.75 0.16
CA ALA A 128 -14.28 -10.50 0.82
C ALA A 128 -15.49 -9.80 0.17
N ASP A 129 -16.04 -10.33 -0.92
CA ASP A 129 -17.10 -9.70 -1.72
C ASP A 129 -16.72 -8.29 -2.20
N LEU A 130 -15.49 -8.17 -2.76
CA LEU A 130 -14.92 -6.89 -3.20
C LEU A 130 -14.75 -6.76 -4.71
N ARG A 131 -15.23 -7.73 -5.52
CA ARG A 131 -15.06 -7.73 -6.98
C ARG A 131 -15.64 -6.49 -7.68
N ASP A 132 -16.64 -5.87 -7.10
CA ASP A 132 -17.23 -4.65 -7.64
C ASP A 132 -16.34 -3.41 -7.41
N PHE A 133 -15.36 -3.50 -6.51
CA PHE A 133 -14.54 -2.39 -6.05
C PHE A 133 -13.06 -2.54 -6.46
N VAL A 134 -12.59 -3.77 -6.62
CA VAL A 134 -11.18 -4.10 -6.82
C VAL A 134 -11.01 -5.01 -8.03
N GLU A 135 -10.07 -4.64 -8.89
CA GLU A 135 -9.52 -5.49 -9.95
C GLU A 135 -8.10 -5.89 -9.59
N ILE A 136 -7.81 -7.19 -9.65
CA ILE A 136 -6.45 -7.73 -9.59
C ILE A 136 -6.05 -8.08 -11.01
N ALA A 137 -5.03 -7.40 -11.53
CA ALA A 137 -4.55 -7.58 -12.90
C ALA A 137 -3.13 -8.19 -12.91
N GLU A 138 -2.92 -9.17 -13.78
CA GLU A 138 -1.59 -9.67 -14.08
C GLU A 138 -0.94 -8.78 -15.16
N GLY A 139 0.28 -8.31 -14.90
CA GLY A 139 1.02 -7.51 -15.86
C GLY A 139 2.22 -6.79 -15.25
N SER A 140 3.02 -6.20 -16.11
CA SER A 140 4.18 -5.43 -15.70
C SER A 140 3.80 -3.97 -15.43
N SER A 141 4.23 -3.45 -14.28
CA SER A 141 4.14 -2.02 -13.96
C SER A 141 5.00 -1.13 -14.88
N LEU A 142 5.91 -1.74 -15.63
CA LEU A 142 6.76 -1.07 -16.62
C LEU A 142 6.14 -1.01 -18.02
N ASP A 143 4.92 -1.54 -18.20
CA ASP A 143 4.24 -1.55 -19.49
C ASP A 143 3.20 -0.43 -19.56
N ALA A 144 3.27 0.39 -20.62
CA ALA A 144 2.28 1.42 -20.90
C ALA A 144 0.85 0.86 -21.04
N ALA A 145 0.70 -0.38 -21.51
CA ALA A 145 -0.58 -1.05 -21.57
C ALA A 145 -1.23 -1.22 -20.19
N SER A 146 -0.44 -1.38 -19.13
CA SER A 146 -0.93 -1.46 -17.74
C SER A 146 -1.53 -0.13 -17.27
N VAL A 147 -0.93 1.00 -17.66
CA VAL A 147 -1.49 2.34 -17.38
C VAL A 147 -2.85 2.52 -18.06
N GLU A 148 -2.95 2.14 -19.32
CA GLU A 148 -4.19 2.25 -20.07
C GLU A 148 -5.26 1.29 -19.53
N ALA A 149 -4.90 0.09 -19.09
CA ALA A 149 -5.79 -0.85 -18.43
C ALA A 149 -6.34 -0.26 -17.11
N ALA A 150 -5.47 0.37 -16.30
CA ALA A 150 -5.85 1.04 -15.07
C ALA A 150 -6.84 2.19 -15.34
N ARG A 151 -6.53 3.07 -16.28
CA ARG A 151 -7.42 4.18 -16.69
C ARG A 151 -8.79 3.69 -17.15
N LYS A 152 -8.79 2.66 -17.98
CA LYS A 152 -10.03 2.05 -18.47
C LYS A 152 -10.87 1.45 -17.36
N TYR A 153 -10.24 0.73 -16.43
CA TYR A 153 -10.94 0.15 -15.30
C TYR A 153 -11.48 1.23 -14.36
N LEU A 154 -10.64 2.18 -13.95
CA LEU A 154 -10.99 3.25 -13.02
C LEU A 154 -11.95 4.31 -13.62
N GLY A 155 -12.08 4.35 -14.93
CA GLY A 155 -12.89 5.35 -15.63
C GLY A 155 -12.23 6.74 -15.69
N GLY A 156 -10.92 6.81 -15.53
CA GLY A 156 -10.12 8.05 -15.57
C GLY A 156 -8.74 7.87 -14.95
N ASP A 157 -8.00 8.96 -14.91
CA ASP A 157 -6.68 8.97 -14.28
C ASP A 157 -6.77 8.63 -12.78
N PRO A 158 -5.85 7.82 -12.22
CA PRO A 158 -5.82 7.56 -10.78
C PRO A 158 -5.58 8.86 -9.99
N GLU A 159 -6.29 9.01 -8.89
CA GLU A 159 -6.12 10.09 -7.91
C GLU A 159 -5.02 9.77 -6.90
N LEU A 160 -4.82 8.48 -6.67
CA LEU A 160 -3.76 7.93 -5.82
C LEU A 160 -3.07 6.79 -6.55
N ILE A 161 -1.74 6.82 -6.57
CA ILE A 161 -0.92 5.69 -7.00
C ILE A 161 -0.13 5.22 -5.80
N VAL A 162 -0.16 3.91 -5.52
CA VAL A 162 0.65 3.26 -4.48
C VAL A 162 1.70 2.42 -5.20
N LEU A 163 2.97 2.77 -5.01
CA LEU A 163 4.11 2.08 -5.58
C LEU A 163 4.79 1.26 -4.49
N ASP A 164 4.60 -0.04 -4.54
CA ASP A 164 5.13 -1.05 -3.60
C ASP A 164 5.38 -2.36 -4.38
N SER A 165 6.13 -2.25 -5.50
CA SER A 165 6.34 -3.30 -6.50
C SER A 165 7.75 -3.88 -6.42
N SER A 166 8.58 -3.56 -7.41
CA SER A 166 10.00 -3.91 -7.43
C SER A 166 10.78 -2.96 -6.54
N HIS A 167 11.68 -3.48 -5.73
CA HIS A 167 12.55 -2.67 -4.88
C HIS A 167 13.82 -2.21 -5.62
N GLU A 168 13.93 -2.49 -6.92
CA GLU A 168 15.09 -2.16 -7.73
C GLU A 168 15.08 -0.69 -8.17
N HIS A 169 16.24 -0.05 -8.10
CA HIS A 169 16.43 1.34 -8.48
C HIS A 169 15.92 1.68 -9.89
N ARG A 170 16.33 0.90 -10.92
CA ARG A 170 15.96 1.19 -12.31
C ARG A 170 14.50 0.96 -12.59
N SER A 171 13.94 -0.10 -12.02
CA SER A 171 12.51 -0.41 -12.15
C SER A 171 11.67 0.69 -11.54
N THR A 172 12.02 1.15 -10.33
CA THR A 172 11.31 2.25 -9.66
C THR A 172 11.39 3.57 -10.44
N LEU A 173 12.55 3.92 -11.02
CA LEU A 173 12.65 5.11 -11.88
C LEU A 173 11.74 5.01 -13.09
N ALA A 174 11.74 3.87 -13.78
CA ALA A 174 10.90 3.66 -14.94
C ALA A 174 9.40 3.68 -14.58
N GLU A 175 9.01 3.15 -13.41
CA GLU A 175 7.64 3.24 -12.90
C GLU A 175 7.25 4.69 -12.62
N LEU A 176 8.10 5.47 -11.98
CA LEU A 176 7.86 6.88 -11.71
C LEU A 176 7.66 7.67 -13.01
N ASP A 177 8.54 7.46 -13.99
CA ASP A 177 8.47 8.14 -15.28
C ASP A 177 7.21 7.76 -16.09
N LEU A 178 6.73 6.52 -15.93
CA LEU A 178 5.55 6.02 -16.64
C LEU A 178 4.24 6.43 -15.92
N TRP A 179 4.19 6.32 -14.59
CA TRP A 179 2.94 6.47 -13.84
C TRP A 179 2.69 7.88 -13.32
N TYR A 180 3.73 8.70 -13.08
CA TYR A 180 3.50 10.08 -12.66
C TYR A 180 2.75 10.93 -13.71
N PRO A 181 3.04 10.84 -15.02
CA PRO A 181 2.21 11.51 -16.03
C PRO A 181 0.74 11.06 -16.02
N ALA A 182 0.48 9.80 -15.67
CA ALA A 182 -0.85 9.22 -15.59
C ALA A 182 -1.63 9.62 -14.34
N LEU A 183 -0.97 10.15 -13.31
CA LEU A 183 -1.62 10.64 -12.10
C LEU A 183 -2.51 11.84 -12.41
N ALA A 184 -3.72 11.88 -11.86
CA ALA A 184 -4.63 12.98 -11.99
C ALA A 184 -4.00 14.31 -11.48
N PRO A 185 -4.30 15.46 -12.06
CA PRO A 185 -3.90 16.76 -11.48
C PRO A 185 -4.39 16.89 -10.03
N GLY A 186 -3.51 17.29 -9.12
CA GLY A 186 -3.78 17.31 -7.68
C GLY A 186 -3.71 15.94 -6.99
N GLY A 187 -3.37 14.87 -7.72
CA GLY A 187 -3.25 13.52 -7.20
C GLY A 187 -1.97 13.29 -6.41
N LEU A 188 -1.92 12.15 -5.73
CA LEU A 188 -0.79 11.72 -4.89
C LEU A 188 -0.21 10.40 -5.39
N LEU A 189 1.11 10.29 -5.39
CA LEU A 189 1.83 9.04 -5.53
C LEU A 189 2.55 8.75 -4.22
N VAL A 190 2.34 7.56 -3.67
CA VAL A 190 2.93 7.07 -2.43
C VAL A 190 3.89 5.95 -2.77
N LEU A 191 5.17 6.11 -2.38
CA LEU A 191 6.19 5.07 -2.51
C LEU A 191 6.48 4.45 -1.15
N HIS A 192 6.54 3.14 -1.09
CA HIS A 192 7.12 2.42 0.04
C HIS A 192 8.64 2.26 -0.15
N ASP A 193 9.34 1.79 0.87
CA ASP A 193 10.76 1.40 0.84
C ASP A 193 11.77 2.50 0.48
N VAL A 194 11.48 3.74 0.84
CA VAL A 194 12.38 4.88 0.55
C VAL A 194 13.50 5.04 1.58
N SER A 195 13.65 4.15 2.55
CA SER A 195 14.63 4.27 3.63
C SER A 195 16.00 3.69 3.24
N GLU A 196 17.00 4.03 4.07
CA GLU A 196 18.34 3.41 3.97
C GLU A 196 18.30 1.91 4.32
N PHE A 197 17.42 1.50 5.22
CA PHE A 197 17.18 0.10 5.54
C PHE A 197 16.63 -0.67 4.31
N ALA A 198 15.59 -0.14 3.69
CA ALA A 198 14.92 -0.77 2.55
C ALA A 198 15.76 -0.77 1.26
N ALA A 199 16.77 0.10 1.17
CA ALA A 199 17.73 0.04 0.05
C ALA A 199 18.44 -1.32 -0.05
N GLY A 200 18.52 -2.07 1.05
CA GLY A 200 19.05 -3.44 1.07
C GLY A 200 18.10 -4.50 0.44
N PHE A 201 16.88 -4.14 0.07
CA PHE A 201 15.96 -5.01 -0.66
C PHE A 201 16.24 -5.04 -2.17
N ASP A 202 17.02 -4.07 -2.67
CA ASP A 202 17.45 -4.02 -4.08
C ASP A 202 18.47 -5.11 -4.37
N VAL A 203 18.04 -6.15 -5.09
CA VAL A 203 18.90 -7.27 -5.47
C VAL A 203 20.01 -6.89 -6.45
N THR A 204 19.91 -5.71 -7.09
CA THR A 204 20.92 -5.19 -8.00
C THR A 204 22.00 -4.36 -7.29
N ASP A 205 21.82 -4.06 -6.00
CA ASP A 205 22.70 -3.22 -5.18
C ASP A 205 22.90 -1.80 -5.76
N GLU A 206 21.91 -1.31 -6.50
CA GLU A 206 21.94 0.04 -7.09
C GLU A 206 21.31 1.10 -6.18
N GLY A 207 20.87 0.75 -4.97
CA GLY A 207 20.36 1.66 -3.94
C GLY A 207 18.85 1.83 -3.90
N GLY A 208 18.13 0.99 -4.63
CA GLY A 208 16.69 0.75 -4.50
C GLY A 208 15.79 1.96 -4.70
N VAL A 209 14.59 1.84 -4.15
CA VAL A 209 13.54 2.88 -4.19
C VAL A 209 14.04 4.20 -3.60
N ARG A 210 14.85 4.15 -2.54
CA ARG A 210 15.44 5.34 -1.91
C ARG A 210 16.22 6.19 -2.90
N ARG A 211 17.12 5.57 -3.65
CA ARG A 211 17.95 6.25 -4.64
C ARG A 211 17.10 6.72 -5.83
N ALA A 212 16.20 5.86 -6.33
CA ALA A 212 15.30 6.22 -7.42
C ALA A 212 14.47 7.46 -7.08
N PHE A 213 13.86 7.49 -5.91
CA PHE A 213 13.09 8.65 -5.45
C PHE A 213 13.95 9.92 -5.33
N ALA A 214 15.19 9.80 -4.81
CA ALA A 214 16.10 10.94 -4.69
C ALA A 214 16.55 11.49 -6.06
N GLU A 215 16.79 10.63 -7.05
CA GLU A 215 17.12 11.02 -8.43
C GLU A 215 15.92 11.63 -9.14
N TRP A 216 14.75 10.98 -9.06
CA TRP A 216 13.54 11.43 -9.71
C TRP A 216 13.11 12.83 -9.24
N ARG A 217 13.01 13.07 -7.92
CA ARG A 217 12.63 14.38 -7.39
C ARG A 217 13.60 15.52 -7.75
N LYS A 218 14.86 15.18 -8.04
CA LYS A 218 15.87 16.13 -8.47
C LYS A 218 15.66 16.55 -9.93
N ALA A 219 15.15 15.61 -10.75
CA ALA A 219 14.81 15.84 -12.13
C ALA A 219 13.44 16.54 -12.29
N HIS A 220 12.56 16.46 -11.29
CA HIS A 220 11.19 16.99 -11.29
C HIS A 220 10.98 18.03 -10.18
N PRO A 221 11.66 19.20 -10.23
CA PRO A 221 11.56 20.21 -9.19
C PRO A 221 10.16 20.88 -9.11
N GLU A 222 9.31 20.69 -10.13
CA GLU A 222 7.92 21.11 -10.15
C GLU A 222 7.01 20.27 -9.27
N ALA A 223 7.39 19.04 -8.96
CA ALA A 223 6.62 18.15 -8.12
C ALA A 223 6.89 18.45 -6.63
N GLU A 224 5.84 18.50 -5.84
CA GLU A 224 5.97 18.61 -4.39
C GLU A 224 6.27 17.24 -3.81
N THR A 225 7.39 17.10 -3.10
CA THR A 225 7.82 15.80 -2.56
C THR A 225 8.10 15.86 -1.08
N PHE A 226 7.78 14.77 -0.38
CA PHE A 226 8.03 14.60 1.03
C PHE A 226 8.47 13.16 1.32
N SER A 227 9.28 12.94 2.37
CA SER A 227 9.63 11.59 2.82
C SER A 227 9.70 11.49 4.34
N LEU A 228 9.31 10.33 4.87
CA LEU A 228 9.47 9.94 6.26
C LEU A 228 10.42 8.76 6.35
N ASN A 229 11.30 8.79 7.35
CA ASN A 229 12.27 7.74 7.66
C ASN A 229 13.27 7.41 6.54
N ASN A 230 13.52 8.32 5.60
CA ASN A 230 14.47 8.12 4.49
C ASN A 230 15.88 7.69 4.99
N ASP A 231 16.30 8.19 6.15
CA ASP A 231 17.59 7.87 6.77
C ASP A 231 17.51 6.75 7.83
N SER A 232 16.39 6.02 7.89
CA SER A 232 16.26 4.91 8.83
C SER A 232 17.19 3.76 8.44
N ARG A 233 17.98 3.26 9.42
CA ARG A 233 18.96 2.19 9.26
C ARG A 233 18.56 0.88 9.95
N SER A 234 17.38 0.85 10.59
CA SER A 234 16.99 -0.27 11.44
C SER A 234 15.49 -0.46 11.46
N MET A 235 15.04 -1.73 11.45
CA MET A 235 13.66 -2.13 11.73
C MET A 235 13.24 -1.77 13.17
N GLU A 236 14.18 -1.66 14.10
CA GLU A 236 13.93 -1.28 15.49
C GLU A 236 13.80 0.23 15.68
N ALA A 237 13.30 0.97 14.71
CA ALA A 237 13.10 2.41 14.79
C ALA A 237 12.05 2.77 15.87
N ALA A 238 12.36 2.48 17.13
CA ALA A 238 11.49 2.78 18.28
C ALA A 238 11.39 4.28 18.58
N ARG A 239 12.32 5.08 18.08
CA ARG A 239 12.42 6.52 18.34
C ARG A 239 11.72 7.42 17.33
N PRO A 240 11.70 7.16 16.00
CA PRO A 240 10.94 7.98 15.08
C PRO A 240 9.45 7.95 15.39
N LEU A 241 8.77 9.07 15.16
CA LEU A 241 7.32 9.15 15.27
C LEU A 241 6.62 8.20 14.29
N TYR A 242 7.10 8.16 13.06
CA TYR A 242 6.65 7.21 12.04
C TYR A 242 7.36 5.87 12.23
N LYS A 243 6.61 4.84 12.62
CA LYS A 243 7.13 3.54 13.08
C LYS A 243 7.40 2.52 11.95
N ASP A 244 7.45 2.96 10.72
CA ASP A 244 7.83 2.13 9.58
C ASP A 244 9.30 2.37 9.23
N ALA A 245 10.14 1.38 9.44
CA ALA A 245 11.56 1.48 9.14
C ALA A 245 11.85 1.49 7.63
N CYS A 246 10.94 0.96 6.81
CA CYS A 246 11.05 0.98 5.35
C CYS A 246 10.87 2.38 4.77
N GLY A 247 10.19 3.26 5.53
CA GLY A 247 9.96 4.64 5.12
C GLY A 247 8.91 4.80 4.04
N VAL A 248 8.44 6.03 3.88
CA VAL A 248 7.46 6.40 2.86
C VAL A 248 7.88 7.68 2.14
N GLY A 249 7.73 7.68 0.82
CA GLY A 249 7.83 8.85 -0.05
C GLY A 249 6.45 9.27 -0.55
N LEU A 250 6.24 10.57 -0.67
CA LEU A 250 5.02 11.16 -1.19
C LEU A 250 5.39 12.12 -2.32
N ILE A 251 4.66 12.04 -3.43
CA ILE A 251 4.75 12.96 -4.55
C ILE A 251 3.36 13.53 -4.79
N HIS A 252 3.21 14.84 -4.70
CA HIS A 252 1.99 15.53 -5.09
C HIS A 252 2.15 16.15 -6.47
N LYS A 253 1.20 15.85 -7.37
CA LYS A 253 1.15 16.44 -8.70
C LYS A 253 0.36 17.75 -8.63
N PRO A 254 0.95 18.91 -8.96
CA PRO A 254 0.22 20.17 -8.95
C PRO A 254 -1.02 20.13 -9.85
N GLN A 255 -2.05 20.92 -9.49
CA GLN A 255 -3.27 21.02 -10.31
C GLN A 255 -3.06 21.82 -11.59
N HIS A 256 -2.08 22.72 -11.58
CA HIS A 256 -1.72 23.58 -12.70
C HIS A 256 -0.20 23.54 -12.87
N GLY A 257 0.24 22.99 -13.97
CA GLY A 257 1.61 23.05 -14.46
C GLY A 257 1.67 23.92 -15.71
#